data_d767ab63c4cf86c88ebd78e702e3d594
#
_entry.id   d767ab63c4cf86c88ebd78e702e3d594
#
_cell.length_a   1.000
_cell.length_b   1.000
_cell.length_c   1.000
_cell.angle_alpha   90.00
_cell.angle_beta   90.00
_cell.angle_gamma   90.00
#
_symmetry.space_group_name_H-M   'P 1'
#
loop_
_entity.id
_entity.type
_entity.pdbx_description
1 polymer ?
#
loop_
_entity_poly.entity_id
_entity_poly.type
_entity_poly.pdbx_seq_one_letter_code
_entity_poly.pdbx_strand_id
1 'polypeptide(L)'
;MHDDNCFLIIPASGTGSRMNTDTPKQYLKLENGLTILDQSLETLLGMDQISGCVIAISDNDKYFMNSHYYSHPKLLATANGGRERFHSVLNALITLIEFAEDNDWVLVHDAVRPCIKKEDVKRLIDELQNHPIGGILAIEAVDTLKKVGNDEVVITIERNKLYQAQTPQMFRIGVLKTALEKVVGDNDHITDEAEAIERLGYSIKIVSSSKSNIKITHSDDLKLANYYLK
;
A
#
# COMPACT_ATOMS: atom_id res chain seq x y z
N MET A 1 2.21 23.55 -17.98
CA MET A 1 2.70 22.47 -17.08
C MET A 1 1.56 21.47 -17.04
N HIS A 2 1.75 20.24 -17.53
CA HIS A 2 0.80 19.18 -17.25
C HIS A 2 0.94 18.89 -15.75
N ASP A 3 -0.14 19.07 -14.99
CA ASP A 3 -0.19 18.56 -13.63
C ASP A 3 -0.15 17.04 -13.77
N ASP A 4 0.93 16.40 -13.26
CA ASP A 4 1.06 14.96 -13.30
C ASP A 4 -0.11 14.31 -12.54
N ASN A 5 -0.79 13.37 -13.17
CA ASN A 5 -1.90 12.66 -12.52
C ASN A 5 -1.38 11.79 -11.38
N CYS A 6 -2.24 11.51 -10.42
CA CYS A 6 -1.93 10.65 -9.31
C CYS A 6 -2.94 9.49 -9.25
N PHE A 7 -2.45 8.28 -9.44
CA PHE A 7 -3.25 7.07 -9.45
C PHE A 7 -3.04 6.24 -8.19
N LEU A 8 -3.96 5.33 -7.93
CA LEU A 8 -3.92 4.44 -6.79
C LEU A 8 -3.87 2.98 -7.22
N ILE A 9 -3.01 2.19 -6.59
CA ILE A 9 -3.02 0.73 -6.68
C ILE A 9 -3.24 0.14 -5.30
N ILE A 10 -4.20 -0.79 -5.21
CA ILE A 10 -4.45 -1.56 -3.99
C ILE A 10 -4.29 -3.05 -4.26
N PRO A 11 -3.20 -3.68 -3.78
CA PRO A 11 -3.07 -5.14 -3.79
C PRO A 11 -4.01 -5.75 -2.75
N ALA A 12 -5.08 -6.40 -3.21
CA ALA A 12 -6.15 -6.97 -2.38
C ALA A 12 -6.35 -8.49 -2.61
N SER A 13 -5.40 -9.18 -3.25
CA SER A 13 -5.51 -10.61 -3.60
C SER A 13 -5.12 -11.58 -2.47
N GLY A 14 -4.62 -11.08 -1.33
CA GLY A 14 -4.16 -11.91 -0.22
C GLY A 14 -5.28 -12.67 0.48
N THR A 15 -5.04 -13.95 0.82
CA THR A 15 -6.00 -14.82 1.52
C THR A 15 -6.13 -14.54 3.01
N GLY A 16 -5.16 -13.84 3.62
CA GLY A 16 -5.23 -13.45 5.04
C GLY A 16 -5.13 -14.60 6.04
N SER A 17 -4.41 -15.66 5.73
CA SER A 17 -4.31 -16.93 6.48
C SER A 17 -4.06 -16.78 8.00
N ARG A 18 -3.45 -15.69 8.46
CA ARG A 18 -3.16 -15.42 9.88
C ARG A 18 -4.39 -15.10 10.74
N MET A 19 -5.54 -14.80 10.13
CA MET A 19 -6.77 -14.42 10.85
C MET A 19 -7.68 -15.63 11.14
N ASN A 20 -7.36 -16.85 10.64
CA ASN A 20 -8.17 -18.07 10.78
C ASN A 20 -9.67 -17.86 10.44
N THR A 21 -9.97 -17.11 9.40
CA THR A 21 -11.33 -16.85 8.92
C THR A 21 -11.50 -17.36 7.49
N ASP A 22 -12.68 -17.84 7.15
CA ASP A 22 -13.03 -18.26 5.77
C ASP A 22 -13.12 -17.06 4.80
N THR A 23 -13.33 -15.87 5.34
CA THR A 23 -13.37 -14.62 4.59
C THR A 23 -11.99 -13.98 4.57
N PRO A 24 -11.45 -13.61 3.38
CA PRO A 24 -10.19 -12.89 3.31
C PRO A 24 -10.25 -11.59 4.12
N LYS A 25 -9.18 -11.32 4.88
CA LYS A 25 -9.20 -10.28 5.92
C LYS A 25 -9.59 -8.88 5.42
N GLN A 26 -9.27 -8.52 4.17
CA GLN A 26 -9.63 -7.24 3.57
C GLN A 26 -11.15 -7.05 3.44
N TYR A 27 -11.93 -8.13 3.47
CA TYR A 27 -13.39 -8.12 3.41
C TYR A 27 -14.07 -8.29 4.78
N LEU A 28 -13.31 -8.40 5.87
CA LEU A 28 -13.89 -8.36 7.22
C LEU A 28 -14.50 -6.99 7.47
N LYS A 29 -15.63 -6.99 8.19
CA LYS A 29 -16.37 -5.76 8.49
C LYS A 29 -15.83 -5.07 9.73
N LEU A 30 -15.76 -3.76 9.64
CA LEU A 30 -15.54 -2.82 10.73
C LEU A 30 -16.86 -2.53 11.46
N GLU A 31 -16.80 -1.89 12.64
CA GLU A 31 -18.00 -1.50 13.43
C GLU A 31 -18.92 -0.53 12.67
N ASN A 32 -18.38 0.28 11.76
CA ASN A 32 -19.17 1.18 10.91
C ASN A 32 -19.87 0.47 9.73
N GLY A 33 -19.71 -0.85 9.59
CA GLY A 33 -20.34 -1.67 8.57
C GLY A 33 -19.58 -1.79 7.25
N LEU A 34 -18.56 -0.97 7.01
CA LEU A 34 -17.68 -1.07 5.84
C LEU A 34 -16.75 -2.28 5.98
N THR A 35 -16.31 -2.83 4.85
CA THR A 35 -15.16 -3.75 4.88
C THR A 35 -13.87 -2.97 5.12
N ILE A 36 -12.81 -3.67 5.53
CA ILE A 36 -11.48 -3.05 5.72
C ILE A 36 -11.01 -2.40 4.39
N LEU A 37 -11.22 -3.07 3.26
CA LEU A 37 -10.91 -2.54 1.93
C LEU A 37 -11.76 -1.31 1.59
N ASP A 38 -13.08 -1.39 1.79
CA ASP A 38 -13.99 -0.28 1.49
C ASP A 38 -13.64 0.98 2.30
N GLN A 39 -13.24 0.82 3.57
CA GLN A 39 -12.79 1.93 4.40
C GLN A 39 -11.52 2.61 3.83
N SER A 40 -10.57 1.84 3.32
CA SER A 40 -9.38 2.40 2.64
C SER A 40 -9.78 3.13 1.36
N LEU A 41 -10.69 2.53 0.57
CA LEU A 41 -11.20 3.11 -0.68
C LEU A 41 -11.99 4.39 -0.43
N GLU A 42 -12.85 4.44 0.61
CA GLU A 42 -13.61 5.64 0.99
C GLU A 42 -12.68 6.83 1.24
N THR A 43 -11.62 6.60 2.01
CA THR A 43 -10.66 7.67 2.31
C THR A 43 -9.91 8.13 1.07
N LEU A 44 -9.39 7.20 0.27
CA LEU A 44 -8.46 7.50 -0.82
C LEU A 44 -9.18 7.97 -2.09
N LEU A 45 -10.27 7.32 -2.51
CA LEU A 45 -11.04 7.74 -3.69
C LEU A 45 -11.85 9.01 -3.45
N GLY A 46 -12.13 9.32 -2.17
CA GLY A 46 -12.72 10.60 -1.76
C GLY A 46 -11.76 11.79 -1.78
N MET A 47 -10.52 11.64 -2.28
CA MET A 47 -9.56 12.72 -2.47
C MET A 47 -9.54 13.19 -3.92
N ASP A 48 -9.59 14.51 -4.14
CA ASP A 48 -9.59 15.08 -5.49
C ASP A 48 -8.28 14.82 -6.24
N GLN A 49 -7.16 14.70 -5.50
CA GLN A 49 -5.84 14.43 -6.04
C GLN A 49 -5.71 13.05 -6.68
N ILE A 50 -6.59 12.10 -6.35
CA ILE A 50 -6.56 10.75 -6.93
C ILE A 50 -7.40 10.74 -8.20
N SER A 51 -6.74 10.52 -9.35
CA SER A 51 -7.34 10.52 -10.68
C SER A 51 -8.06 9.20 -11.00
N GLY A 52 -7.56 8.08 -10.46
CA GLY A 52 -8.15 6.75 -10.69
C GLY A 52 -7.46 5.67 -9.86
N CYS A 53 -8.04 4.48 -9.87
CA CYS A 53 -7.58 3.34 -9.08
C CYS A 53 -7.63 2.03 -9.87
N VAL A 54 -6.62 1.19 -9.69
CA VAL A 54 -6.62 -0.22 -10.09
C VAL A 54 -6.48 -1.08 -8.84
N ILE A 55 -7.34 -2.08 -8.69
CA ILE A 55 -7.33 -3.00 -7.54
C ILE A 55 -6.93 -4.38 -8.02
N ALA A 56 -5.86 -4.97 -7.45
CA ALA A 56 -5.50 -6.34 -7.73
C ALA A 56 -6.25 -7.29 -6.80
N ILE A 57 -7.11 -8.13 -7.36
CA ILE A 57 -7.93 -9.12 -6.64
C ILE A 57 -7.55 -10.55 -7.02
N SER A 58 -7.96 -11.53 -6.24
CA SER A 58 -7.77 -12.94 -6.58
C SER A 58 -8.63 -13.33 -7.79
N ASP A 59 -8.17 -14.25 -8.65
CA ASP A 59 -8.91 -14.75 -9.81
C ASP A 59 -10.30 -15.30 -9.45
N ASN A 60 -10.44 -15.82 -8.24
CA ASN A 60 -11.70 -16.39 -7.72
C ASN A 60 -12.35 -15.47 -6.68
N ASP A 61 -12.09 -14.16 -6.74
CA ASP A 61 -12.69 -13.22 -5.80
C ASP A 61 -14.22 -13.18 -5.97
N LYS A 62 -14.92 -13.39 -4.85
CA LYS A 62 -16.40 -13.39 -4.79
C LYS A 62 -16.94 -12.21 -3.98
N TYR A 63 -16.06 -11.39 -3.44
CA TYR A 63 -16.41 -10.39 -2.44
C TYR A 63 -16.42 -8.98 -3.02
N PHE A 64 -15.42 -8.62 -3.82
CA PHE A 64 -15.27 -7.25 -4.32
C PHE A 64 -16.42 -6.79 -5.19
N MET A 65 -17.05 -7.69 -5.95
CA MET A 65 -18.25 -7.38 -6.75
C MET A 65 -19.45 -6.87 -5.90
N ASN A 66 -19.44 -7.13 -4.59
CA ASN A 66 -20.45 -6.64 -3.64
C ASN A 66 -20.03 -5.36 -2.92
N SER A 67 -18.84 -4.83 -3.20
CA SER A 67 -18.36 -3.55 -2.66
C SER A 67 -19.11 -2.38 -3.30
N HIS A 68 -19.40 -1.35 -2.52
CA HIS A 68 -19.91 -0.09 -3.03
C HIS A 68 -18.96 0.58 -4.04
N TYR A 69 -17.67 0.22 -4.00
CA TYR A 69 -16.63 0.77 -4.86
C TYR A 69 -16.46 0.03 -6.18
N TYR A 70 -17.14 -1.12 -6.37
CA TYR A 70 -17.07 -1.88 -7.62
C TYR A 70 -17.55 -1.09 -8.86
N SER A 71 -18.49 -0.15 -8.66
CA SER A 71 -18.97 0.76 -9.71
C SER A 71 -18.56 2.20 -9.50
N HIS A 72 -17.51 2.46 -8.68
CA HIS A 72 -17.07 3.81 -8.40
C HIS A 72 -16.43 4.46 -9.64
N PRO A 73 -16.73 5.75 -9.98
CA PRO A 73 -16.21 6.39 -11.20
C PRO A 73 -14.69 6.41 -11.33
N LYS A 74 -13.97 6.44 -10.20
CA LYS A 74 -12.51 6.40 -10.17
C LYS A 74 -11.93 4.97 -10.19
N LEU A 75 -12.76 3.91 -10.13
CA LEU A 75 -12.26 2.55 -10.36
C LEU A 75 -12.10 2.34 -11.87
N LEU A 76 -10.85 2.35 -12.34
CA LEU A 76 -10.52 2.20 -13.75
C LEU A 76 -10.62 0.74 -14.20
N ALA A 77 -10.07 -0.17 -13.38
CA ALA A 77 -10.05 -1.60 -13.66
C ALA A 77 -9.76 -2.43 -12.40
N THR A 78 -9.98 -3.73 -12.51
CA THR A 78 -9.39 -4.72 -11.62
C THR A 78 -8.29 -5.48 -12.36
N ALA A 79 -7.24 -5.89 -11.64
CA ALA A 79 -6.15 -6.72 -12.14
C ALA A 79 -6.11 -8.05 -11.40
N ASN A 80 -5.55 -9.07 -12.02
CA ASN A 80 -5.33 -10.35 -11.35
C ASN A 80 -4.21 -10.24 -10.31
N GLY A 81 -4.45 -10.81 -9.14
CA GLY A 81 -3.41 -10.96 -8.15
C GLY A 81 -2.27 -11.85 -8.62
N GLY A 82 -1.12 -11.73 -7.99
CA GLY A 82 0.02 -12.57 -8.26
C GLY A 82 0.38 -13.48 -7.07
N ARG A 83 1.42 -14.28 -7.24
CA ARG A 83 1.89 -15.21 -6.22
C ARG A 83 2.26 -14.51 -4.91
N GLU A 84 2.83 -13.33 -5.00
CA GLU A 84 3.23 -12.48 -3.87
C GLU A 84 2.67 -11.07 -4.06
N ARG A 85 2.76 -10.24 -3.00
CA ARG A 85 2.19 -8.89 -3.00
C ARG A 85 2.74 -8.03 -4.16
N PHE A 86 4.04 -8.05 -4.38
CA PHE A 86 4.67 -7.25 -5.43
C PHE A 86 4.30 -7.72 -6.86
N HIS A 87 4.02 -9.00 -7.07
CA HIS A 87 3.46 -9.48 -8.34
C HIS A 87 2.06 -8.90 -8.59
N SER A 88 1.25 -8.81 -7.53
CA SER A 88 -0.09 -8.19 -7.63
C SER A 88 0.01 -6.71 -7.96
N VAL A 89 1.00 -6.00 -7.39
CA VAL A 89 1.28 -4.59 -7.72
C VAL A 89 1.75 -4.43 -9.16
N LEU A 90 2.64 -5.30 -9.63
CA LEU A 90 3.12 -5.26 -11.02
C LEU A 90 1.97 -5.51 -12.01
N ASN A 91 1.12 -6.50 -11.75
CA ASN A 91 -0.05 -6.77 -12.61
C ASN A 91 -1.01 -5.56 -12.65
N ALA A 92 -1.24 -4.92 -11.50
CA ALA A 92 -2.03 -3.69 -11.44
C ALA A 92 -1.37 -2.52 -12.17
N LEU A 93 -0.04 -2.38 -12.11
CA LEU A 93 0.71 -1.38 -12.88
C LEU A 93 0.59 -1.62 -14.38
N ILE A 94 0.72 -2.86 -14.84
CA ILE A 94 0.55 -3.24 -16.25
C ILE A 94 -0.86 -2.87 -16.74
N THR A 95 -1.87 -3.04 -15.89
CA THR A 95 -3.24 -2.61 -16.22
C THR A 95 -3.36 -1.08 -16.19
N LEU A 96 -2.71 -0.41 -15.24
CA LEU A 96 -2.80 1.05 -15.07
C LEU A 96 -2.20 1.84 -16.24
N ILE A 97 -1.14 1.36 -16.88
CA ILE A 97 -0.50 2.04 -18.01
C ILE A 97 -1.40 2.18 -19.25
N GLU A 98 -2.55 1.52 -19.29
CA GLU A 98 -3.58 1.78 -20.32
C GLU A 98 -4.30 3.13 -20.09
N PHE A 99 -4.17 3.73 -18.92
CA PHE A 99 -4.86 4.95 -18.49
C PHE A 99 -3.91 6.07 -18.05
N ALA A 100 -2.60 5.79 -17.95
CA ALA A 100 -1.60 6.65 -17.34
C ALA A 100 -0.27 6.62 -18.09
N GLU A 101 0.53 7.66 -17.91
CA GLU A 101 1.85 7.78 -18.50
C GLU A 101 2.98 7.45 -17.50
N ASP A 102 4.17 7.15 -18.00
CA ASP A 102 5.34 6.78 -17.16
C ASP A 102 5.73 7.86 -16.14
N ASN A 103 5.47 9.12 -16.46
CA ASN A 103 5.76 10.26 -15.59
C ASN A 103 4.65 10.55 -14.58
N ASP A 104 3.49 9.96 -14.72
CA ASP A 104 2.43 10.08 -13.71
C ASP A 104 2.85 9.43 -12.39
N TRP A 105 2.16 9.82 -11.32
CA TRP A 105 2.37 9.27 -9.99
C TRP A 105 1.47 8.06 -9.71
N VAL A 106 2.00 7.08 -9.02
CA VAL A 106 1.21 5.99 -8.45
C VAL A 106 1.44 5.88 -6.95
N LEU A 107 0.36 5.82 -6.19
CA LEU A 107 0.32 5.46 -4.78
C LEU A 107 0.00 3.97 -4.66
N VAL A 108 0.86 3.20 -4.03
CA VAL A 108 0.57 1.80 -3.67
C VAL A 108 0.17 1.73 -2.21
N HIS A 109 -1.05 1.28 -1.93
CA HIS A 109 -1.58 1.23 -0.57
C HIS A 109 -2.08 -0.16 -0.19
N ASP A 110 -1.70 -0.64 0.99
CA ASP A 110 -2.16 -1.93 1.51
C ASP A 110 -3.68 -1.92 1.77
N ALA A 111 -4.42 -2.86 1.19
CA ALA A 111 -5.85 -3.04 1.39
C ALA A 111 -6.28 -3.18 2.88
N VAL A 112 -5.34 -3.44 3.75
CA VAL A 112 -5.56 -3.71 5.18
C VAL A 112 -5.01 -2.61 6.11
N ARG A 113 -4.92 -1.37 5.61
CA ARG A 113 -4.62 -0.17 6.41
C ARG A 113 -5.78 0.83 6.37
N PRO A 114 -6.94 0.51 6.95
CA PRO A 114 -8.15 1.32 6.81
C PRO A 114 -8.07 2.68 7.52
N CYS A 115 -7.10 2.85 8.43
CA CYS A 115 -6.96 4.05 9.24
C CYS A 115 -6.05 5.11 8.63
N ILE A 116 -5.77 5.02 7.32
CA ILE A 116 -5.05 6.07 6.58
C ILE A 116 -5.84 7.38 6.65
N LYS A 117 -5.14 8.50 6.87
CA LYS A 117 -5.74 9.83 6.94
C LYS A 117 -5.48 10.60 5.65
N LYS A 118 -6.48 11.37 5.20
CA LYS A 118 -6.35 12.25 4.02
C LYS A 118 -5.19 13.24 4.17
N GLU A 119 -4.96 13.74 5.37
CA GLU A 119 -3.89 14.69 5.70
C GLU A 119 -2.50 14.08 5.49
N ASP A 120 -2.31 12.79 5.84
CA ASP A 120 -1.04 12.10 5.64
C ASP A 120 -0.79 11.85 4.15
N VAL A 121 -1.82 11.47 3.39
CA VAL A 121 -1.73 11.28 1.94
C VAL A 121 -1.46 12.61 1.23
N LYS A 122 -2.19 13.67 1.62
CA LYS A 122 -1.95 15.01 1.08
C LYS A 122 -0.52 15.46 1.31
N ARG A 123 0.00 15.28 2.52
CA ARG A 123 1.40 15.60 2.86
C ARG A 123 2.37 14.82 1.98
N LEU A 124 2.12 13.52 1.76
CA LEU A 124 2.94 12.69 0.89
C LEU A 124 2.99 13.26 -0.54
N ILE A 125 1.84 13.60 -1.11
CA ILE A 125 1.73 14.17 -2.46
C ILE A 125 2.44 15.54 -2.51
N ASP A 126 2.15 16.44 -1.59
CA ASP A 126 2.72 17.79 -1.55
C ASP A 126 4.25 17.77 -1.43
N GLU A 127 4.79 16.85 -0.62
CA GLU A 127 6.24 16.75 -0.40
C GLU A 127 6.98 16.04 -1.55
N LEU A 128 6.29 15.23 -2.35
CA LEU A 128 6.90 14.45 -3.43
C LEU A 128 6.65 15.02 -4.83
N GLN A 129 5.74 15.98 -5.01
CA GLN A 129 5.37 16.51 -6.34
C GLN A 129 6.57 16.92 -7.21
N ASN A 130 7.66 17.42 -6.59
CA ASN A 130 8.90 17.82 -7.27
C ASN A 130 10.04 16.80 -7.09
N HIS A 131 9.77 15.64 -6.48
CA HIS A 131 10.81 14.61 -6.29
C HIS A 131 10.96 13.79 -7.58
N PRO A 132 12.20 13.49 -8.03
CA PRO A 132 12.39 12.78 -9.30
C PRO A 132 11.91 11.32 -9.27
N ILE A 133 11.90 10.68 -8.11
CA ILE A 133 11.65 9.24 -7.95
C ILE A 133 10.38 8.99 -7.14
N GLY A 134 10.33 9.46 -5.89
CA GLY A 134 9.23 9.23 -4.98
C GLY A 134 9.65 9.03 -3.53
N GLY A 135 8.77 8.45 -2.72
CA GLY A 135 8.99 8.23 -1.30
C GLY A 135 7.86 7.47 -0.63
N ILE A 136 7.94 7.36 0.67
CA ILE A 136 7.04 6.55 1.48
C ILE A 136 6.56 7.29 2.72
N LEU A 137 5.38 6.93 3.19
CA LEU A 137 4.96 7.22 4.56
C LEU A 137 5.71 6.30 5.53
N ALA A 138 6.19 6.87 6.63
CA ALA A 138 6.85 6.09 7.68
C ALA A 138 6.70 6.75 9.05
N ILE A 139 6.87 5.97 10.12
CA ILE A 139 6.95 6.44 11.49
C ILE A 139 8.27 6.03 12.12
N GLU A 140 8.83 6.87 12.99
CA GLU A 140 10.05 6.54 13.73
C GLU A 140 9.83 5.33 14.64
N ALA A 141 10.82 4.44 14.71
CA ALA A 141 10.83 3.34 15.66
C ALA A 141 11.05 3.89 17.09
N VAL A 142 10.04 3.73 17.96
CA VAL A 142 10.09 4.23 19.34
C VAL A 142 10.54 3.18 20.34
N ASP A 143 10.26 1.91 20.07
CA ASP A 143 10.66 0.80 20.94
C ASP A 143 12.09 0.35 20.70
N THR A 144 12.70 -0.28 21.70
CA THR A 144 14.02 -0.89 21.55
C THR A 144 13.91 -2.12 20.62
N LEU A 145 14.65 -2.09 19.52
CA LEU A 145 14.69 -3.18 18.55
C LEU A 145 15.77 -4.20 18.92
N LYS A 146 15.42 -5.47 18.86
CA LYS A 146 16.32 -6.60 19.11
C LYS A 146 16.44 -7.46 17.86
N LYS A 147 17.67 -7.73 17.43
CA LYS A 147 17.92 -8.83 16.48
C LYS A 147 17.99 -10.12 17.25
N VAL A 148 17.24 -11.12 16.83
CA VAL A 148 17.13 -12.42 17.49
C VAL A 148 17.69 -13.52 16.57
N GLY A 149 18.36 -14.49 17.14
CA GLY A 149 18.80 -15.72 16.48
C GLY A 149 18.59 -16.90 17.45
N ASN A 150 17.98 -17.99 16.96
CA ASN A 150 17.65 -19.18 17.76
C ASN A 150 16.89 -18.84 19.08
N ASP A 151 15.91 -17.94 18.97
CA ASP A 151 15.06 -17.46 20.09
C ASP A 151 15.82 -16.66 21.18
N GLU A 152 17.10 -16.38 20.98
CA GLU A 152 17.91 -15.58 21.89
C GLU A 152 18.25 -14.21 21.29
N VAL A 153 18.35 -13.18 22.14
CA VAL A 153 18.75 -11.84 21.70
C VAL A 153 20.24 -11.86 21.31
N VAL A 154 20.51 -11.58 20.03
CA VAL A 154 21.88 -11.49 19.51
C VAL A 154 22.45 -10.09 19.72
N ILE A 155 21.66 -9.05 19.39
CA ILE A 155 22.11 -7.65 19.51
C ILE A 155 20.92 -6.70 19.64
N THR A 156 21.15 -5.60 20.33
CA THR A 156 20.24 -4.43 20.30
C THR A 156 20.58 -3.58 19.07
N ILE A 157 19.58 -3.30 18.26
CA ILE A 157 19.72 -2.41 17.11
C ILE A 157 19.55 -0.98 17.59
N GLU A 158 20.49 -0.10 17.25
CA GLU A 158 20.31 1.31 17.48
C GLU A 158 19.14 1.84 16.65
N ARG A 159 18.13 2.42 17.35
CA ARG A 159 16.90 2.87 16.69
C ARG A 159 16.99 4.28 16.09
N ASN A 160 18.06 5.02 16.36
CA ASN A 160 18.25 6.34 15.80
C ASN A 160 18.26 6.26 14.28
N LYS A 161 17.37 7.02 13.62
CA LYS A 161 17.13 6.96 12.16
C LYS A 161 16.54 5.65 11.63
N LEU A 162 15.96 4.81 12.49
CA LEU A 162 15.16 3.68 12.04
C LEU A 162 13.68 4.08 11.97
N TYR A 163 13.06 3.71 10.87
CA TYR A 163 11.65 3.98 10.59
C TYR A 163 10.92 2.69 10.26
N GLN A 164 9.65 2.65 10.62
CA GLN A 164 8.72 1.61 10.19
C GLN A 164 8.03 2.11 8.93
N ALA A 165 8.30 1.47 7.80
CA ALA A 165 7.67 1.78 6.53
C ALA A 165 6.16 1.53 6.59
N GLN A 166 5.40 2.46 6.05
CA GLN A 166 3.96 2.35 5.89
C GLN A 166 3.57 2.55 4.42
N THR A 167 2.29 2.45 4.13
CA THR A 167 1.71 2.81 2.85
C THR A 167 0.65 3.91 3.05
N PRO A 168 0.39 4.75 2.02
CA PRO A 168 0.87 4.68 0.64
C PRO A 168 2.38 4.88 0.49
N GLN A 169 2.92 4.18 -0.52
CA GLN A 169 4.23 4.44 -1.10
C GLN A 169 4.00 5.06 -2.48
N MET A 170 4.63 6.18 -2.78
CA MET A 170 4.35 6.99 -3.98
C MET A 170 5.59 7.10 -4.86
N PHE A 171 5.45 6.69 -6.11
CA PHE A 171 6.54 6.66 -7.09
C PHE A 171 6.07 7.08 -8.47
N ARG A 172 7.02 7.46 -9.36
CA ARG A 172 6.75 7.57 -10.80
C ARG A 172 6.41 6.19 -11.36
N ILE A 173 5.38 6.10 -12.18
CA ILE A 173 4.87 4.82 -12.74
C ILE A 173 5.99 4.06 -13.47
N GLY A 174 6.69 4.71 -14.40
CA GLY A 174 7.75 4.06 -15.18
C GLY A 174 8.92 3.58 -14.34
N VAL A 175 9.29 4.34 -13.28
CA VAL A 175 10.37 3.95 -12.35
C VAL A 175 9.95 2.72 -11.54
N LEU A 176 8.75 2.73 -10.96
CA LEU A 176 8.26 1.60 -10.17
C LEU A 176 8.08 0.34 -11.03
N LYS A 177 7.53 0.50 -12.25
CA LYS A 177 7.39 -0.61 -13.20
C LYS A 177 8.74 -1.26 -13.49
N THR A 178 9.74 -0.47 -13.88
CA THR A 178 11.09 -0.96 -14.15
C THR A 178 11.70 -1.70 -12.95
N ALA A 179 11.51 -1.15 -11.74
CA ALA A 179 12.02 -1.76 -10.52
C ALA A 179 11.38 -3.14 -10.25
N LEU A 180 10.05 -3.23 -10.35
CA LEU A 180 9.34 -4.48 -10.11
C LEU A 180 9.59 -5.53 -11.21
N GLU A 181 9.67 -5.12 -12.47
CA GLU A 181 10.04 -6.02 -13.58
C GLU A 181 11.42 -6.64 -13.37
N LYS A 182 12.38 -5.85 -12.88
CA LYS A 182 13.72 -6.35 -12.54
C LYS A 182 13.67 -7.37 -11.41
N VAL A 183 12.95 -7.09 -10.33
CA VAL A 183 12.79 -8.03 -9.18
C VAL A 183 12.21 -9.36 -9.65
N VAL A 184 11.18 -9.32 -10.50
CA VAL A 184 10.56 -10.52 -11.08
C VAL A 184 11.53 -11.26 -12.02
N GLY A 185 12.25 -10.53 -12.88
CA GLY A 185 13.22 -11.10 -13.82
C GLY A 185 14.40 -11.77 -13.12
N ASP A 186 14.86 -11.22 -12.01
CA ASP A 186 15.93 -11.78 -11.18
C ASP A 186 15.43 -12.91 -10.25
N ASN A 187 14.12 -13.23 -10.26
CA ASN A 187 13.45 -14.17 -9.36
C ASN A 187 13.75 -13.87 -7.89
N ASP A 188 13.79 -12.60 -7.57
CA ASP A 188 14.10 -12.06 -6.25
C ASP A 188 12.82 -11.86 -5.42
N HIS A 189 13.00 -11.55 -4.13
CA HIS A 189 11.92 -11.26 -3.20
C HIS A 189 12.12 -9.88 -2.57
N ILE A 190 11.05 -9.13 -2.43
CA ILE A 190 11.03 -7.83 -1.76
C ILE A 190 9.89 -7.74 -0.75
N THR A 191 10.04 -6.86 0.21
CA THR A 191 9.04 -6.64 1.27
C THR A 191 8.03 -5.54 0.91
N ASP A 192 8.48 -4.53 0.17
CA ASP A 192 7.66 -3.40 -0.28
C ASP A 192 8.22 -2.78 -1.59
N GLU A 193 7.54 -1.77 -2.11
CA GLU A 193 7.92 -1.07 -3.35
C GLU A 193 9.21 -0.26 -3.17
N ALA A 194 9.42 0.29 -1.97
CA ALA A 194 10.63 1.04 -1.65
C ALA A 194 11.88 0.20 -1.86
N GLU A 195 11.88 -1.05 -1.40
CA GLU A 195 13.01 -1.98 -1.57
C GLU A 195 13.32 -2.24 -3.05
N ALA A 196 12.30 -2.33 -3.92
CA ALA A 196 12.54 -2.47 -5.37
C ALA A 196 13.27 -1.25 -5.95
N ILE A 197 12.86 -0.05 -5.55
CA ILE A 197 13.46 1.21 -5.98
C ILE A 197 14.91 1.35 -5.46
N GLU A 198 15.14 1.00 -4.20
CA GLU A 198 16.48 1.00 -3.57
C GLU A 198 17.44 0.06 -4.31
N ARG A 199 16.98 -1.09 -4.77
CA ARG A 199 17.79 -2.05 -5.56
C ARG A 199 18.20 -1.53 -6.94
N LEU A 200 17.51 -0.53 -7.47
CA LEU A 200 17.93 0.23 -8.65
C LEU A 200 18.97 1.32 -8.31
N GLY A 201 19.32 1.51 -7.04
CA GLY A 201 20.27 2.51 -6.58
C GLY A 201 19.67 3.91 -6.40
N TYR A 202 18.34 4.04 -6.40
CA TYR A 202 17.70 5.32 -6.18
C TYR A 202 17.49 5.62 -4.69
N SER A 203 17.65 6.88 -4.33
CA SER A 203 17.26 7.38 -3.01
C SER A 203 15.80 7.81 -3.04
N ILE A 204 15.08 7.48 -1.98
CA ILE A 204 13.67 7.82 -1.78
C ILE A 204 13.49 8.71 -0.56
N LYS A 205 12.41 9.48 -0.53
CA LYS A 205 12.10 10.37 0.59
C LYS A 205 11.22 9.67 1.62
N ILE A 206 11.49 9.91 2.90
CA ILE A 206 10.59 9.52 4.00
C ILE A 206 9.71 10.73 4.33
N VAL A 207 8.40 10.51 4.40
CA VAL A 207 7.40 11.47 4.85
C VAL A 207 6.75 10.95 6.12
N SER A 208 6.67 11.80 7.14
CA SER A 208 6.11 11.41 8.44
C SER A 208 4.63 11.07 8.34
N SER A 209 4.22 9.99 8.99
CA SER A 209 2.85 9.49 9.01
C SER A 209 2.26 9.40 10.41
N SER A 210 0.96 9.19 10.49
CA SER A 210 0.24 8.95 11.74
C SER A 210 0.46 7.52 12.24
N LYS A 211 0.63 7.36 13.55
CA LYS A 211 0.69 6.03 14.20
C LYS A 211 -0.61 5.24 14.05
N SER A 212 -1.73 5.93 13.82
CA SER A 212 -3.03 5.28 13.57
C SER A 212 -3.09 4.50 12.26
N ASN A 213 -2.20 4.75 11.29
CA ASN A 213 -2.18 4.05 10.00
C ASN A 213 -1.63 2.61 10.14
N ILE A 214 -2.25 1.85 11.04
CA ILE A 214 -1.88 0.47 11.37
C ILE A 214 -2.21 -0.50 10.24
N LYS A 215 -1.45 -1.59 10.15
CA LYS A 215 -1.73 -2.72 9.25
C LYS A 215 -2.46 -3.81 10.05
N ILE A 216 -3.70 -4.10 9.69
CA ILE A 216 -4.46 -5.19 10.31
C ILE A 216 -3.84 -6.53 9.93
N THR A 217 -3.25 -7.22 10.91
CA THR A 217 -2.60 -8.52 10.76
C THR A 217 -3.22 -9.57 11.67
N HIS A 218 -3.68 -9.17 12.84
CA HIS A 218 -4.29 -10.03 13.87
C HIS A 218 -5.66 -9.48 14.29
N SER A 219 -6.44 -10.30 15.01
CA SER A 219 -7.80 -9.93 15.48
C SER A 219 -7.81 -8.69 16.40
N ASP A 220 -6.78 -8.49 17.21
CA ASP A 220 -6.70 -7.33 18.10
C ASP A 220 -6.45 -6.02 17.33
N ASP A 221 -5.78 -6.09 16.17
CA ASP A 221 -5.60 -4.93 15.30
C ASP A 221 -6.95 -4.41 14.78
N LEU A 222 -7.95 -5.30 14.61
CA LEU A 222 -9.29 -4.92 14.18
C LEU A 222 -10.00 -4.04 15.24
N LYS A 223 -9.84 -4.39 16.52
CA LYS A 223 -10.37 -3.58 17.63
C LYS A 223 -9.70 -2.20 17.69
N LEU A 224 -8.38 -2.19 17.49
CA LEU A 224 -7.61 -0.95 17.45
C LEU A 224 -7.98 -0.07 16.26
N ALA A 225 -8.19 -0.67 15.07
CA ALA A 225 -8.68 0.04 13.90
C ALA A 225 -10.04 0.68 14.14
N ASN A 226 -11.00 -0.05 14.72
CA ASN A 226 -12.32 0.48 15.11
C ASN A 226 -12.22 1.65 16.10
N TYR A 227 -11.25 1.63 17.00
CA TYR A 227 -11.00 2.75 17.90
C TYR A 227 -10.50 4.00 17.18
N TYR A 228 -9.59 3.84 16.19
CA TYR A 228 -9.04 4.96 15.43
C TYR A 228 -10.00 5.55 14.40
N LEU A 229 -11.04 4.81 14.01
CA LEU A 229 -12.04 5.23 13.03
C LEU A 229 -13.28 5.92 13.65
N LYS A 230 -13.35 6.03 14.99
CA LYS A 230 -14.36 6.81 15.73
C LYS A 230 -14.04 8.28 15.69
#